data_8cdf5689749e17494f3e52a1793ceb04
#
_entry.id   8cdf5689749e17494f3e52a1793ceb04
#
_cell.length_a   1.000
_cell.length_b   1.000
_cell.length_c   1.000
_cell.angle_alpha   90.00
_cell.angle_beta   90.00
_cell.angle_gamma   90.00
#
_symmetry.space_group_name_H-M   'P 1'
#
loop_
_entity.id
_entity.type
_entity.pdbx_description
1 polymer ?
#
loop_
_entity_poly.entity_id
_entity_poly.type
_entity_poly.pdbx_seq_one_letter_code
_entity_poly.pdbx_strand_id
1 'polypeptide(L)'
;DHLNMTVPQGAIYGFIGENGSGKSTTEKLICGHLVPDGGEIKLFGRDYTDPGVRVRVGALIENAGCFPGSSVYQNLMMQCINLGIENADEEIRRVLEIVRMEDNANIKFKSCSLGMKQRIGIAMALLGDPALLILDEPINGLDTDGMRMMREILLDITQNYGCTVLISSHILG
;
A
#
# COMPACT_ATOMS: atom_id res chain seq x y z
N ASP A 1 -8.92 11.15 -18.85
CA ASP A 1 -9.53 10.45 -20.00
C ASP A 1 -8.43 9.84 -20.87
N HIS A 2 -8.66 8.64 -21.45
CA HIS A 2 -7.75 7.93 -22.36
C HIS A 2 -6.37 7.59 -21.78
N LEU A 3 -6.29 7.26 -20.47
CA LEU A 3 -5.07 6.80 -19.85
C LEU A 3 -4.69 5.41 -20.39
N ASN A 4 -3.43 5.29 -20.87
CA ASN A 4 -2.82 4.02 -21.19
C ASN A 4 -1.58 3.86 -20.31
N MET A 5 -1.53 2.78 -19.52
CA MET A 5 -0.46 2.53 -18.58
C MET A 5 -0.12 1.06 -18.56
N THR A 6 1.17 0.75 -18.52
CA THR A 6 1.69 -0.61 -18.34
C THR A 6 2.72 -0.58 -17.23
N VAL A 7 2.49 -1.36 -16.18
CA VAL A 7 3.37 -1.47 -15.02
C VAL A 7 4.13 -2.81 -15.12
N PRO A 8 5.46 -2.79 -15.27
CA PRO A 8 6.26 -4.00 -15.30
C PRO A 8 6.23 -4.73 -13.95
N GLN A 9 6.18 -6.05 -13.97
CA GLN A 9 6.26 -6.85 -12.75
C GLN A 9 7.60 -6.65 -12.03
N GLY A 10 7.58 -6.56 -10.70
CA GLY A 10 8.77 -6.37 -9.88
C GLY A 10 9.39 -4.97 -9.98
N ALA A 11 8.69 -4.00 -10.56
CA ALA A 11 9.15 -2.62 -10.65
C ALA A 11 8.53 -1.74 -9.58
N ILE A 12 9.22 -0.64 -9.26
CA ILE A 12 8.61 0.53 -8.63
C ILE A 12 8.22 1.48 -9.76
N TYR A 13 6.92 1.72 -9.92
CA TYR A 13 6.37 2.55 -10.98
C TYR A 13 5.79 3.85 -10.40
N GLY A 14 6.36 4.99 -10.79
CA GLY A 14 5.91 6.32 -10.37
C GLY A 14 4.79 6.83 -11.27
N PHE A 15 3.61 7.06 -10.72
CA PHE A 15 2.48 7.71 -11.38
C PHE A 15 2.43 9.18 -10.97
N ILE A 16 3.10 10.03 -11.76
CA ILE A 16 3.35 11.43 -11.40
C ILE A 16 2.35 12.33 -12.11
N GLY A 17 1.83 13.32 -11.39
CA GLY A 17 0.91 14.32 -11.96
C GLY A 17 0.47 15.34 -10.92
N GLU A 18 -0.03 16.47 -11.37
CA GLU A 18 -0.56 17.54 -10.52
C GLU A 18 -1.75 17.06 -9.67
N ASN A 19 -2.06 17.82 -8.62
CA ASN A 19 -3.27 17.57 -7.83
C ASN A 19 -4.52 17.74 -8.73
N GLY A 20 -5.45 16.80 -8.61
CA GLY A 20 -6.66 16.78 -9.46
C GLY A 20 -6.46 16.16 -10.85
N SER A 21 -5.26 15.66 -11.21
CA SER A 21 -5.01 14.99 -12.50
C SER A 21 -5.66 13.61 -12.63
N GLY A 22 -6.29 13.09 -11.57
CA GLY A 22 -6.99 11.80 -11.58
C GLY A 22 -6.18 10.62 -11.06
N LYS A 23 -5.02 10.84 -10.40
CA LYS A 23 -4.18 9.77 -9.83
C LYS A 23 -4.96 8.86 -8.89
N SER A 24 -5.49 9.41 -7.80
CA SER A 24 -6.26 8.63 -6.80
C SER A 24 -7.54 8.02 -7.40
N THR A 25 -8.15 8.66 -8.41
CA THR A 25 -9.28 8.07 -9.15
C THR A 25 -8.83 6.82 -9.92
N THR A 26 -7.68 6.90 -10.60
CA THR A 26 -7.11 5.75 -11.32
C THR A 26 -6.76 4.61 -10.36
N GLU A 27 -6.16 4.91 -9.23
CA GLU A 27 -5.85 3.91 -8.19
C GLU A 27 -7.12 3.24 -7.65
N LYS A 28 -8.18 4.02 -7.38
CA LYS A 28 -9.49 3.50 -6.96
C LYS A 28 -10.14 2.61 -8.03
N LEU A 29 -9.96 2.93 -9.32
CA LEU A 29 -10.41 2.09 -10.43
C LEU A 29 -9.64 0.77 -10.46
N ILE A 30 -8.30 0.80 -10.34
CA ILE A 30 -7.46 -0.40 -10.30
C ILE A 30 -7.83 -1.29 -9.11
N CYS A 31 -8.09 -0.71 -7.94
CA CYS A 31 -8.54 -1.43 -6.74
C CYS A 31 -10.00 -1.90 -6.82
N GLY A 32 -10.75 -1.53 -7.86
CA GLY A 32 -12.16 -1.88 -8.01
C GLY A 32 -13.09 -1.17 -7.01
N HIS A 33 -12.65 -0.04 -6.44
CA HIS A 33 -13.49 0.83 -5.62
C HIS A 33 -14.41 1.71 -6.48
N LEU A 34 -14.06 1.90 -7.75
CA LEU A 34 -14.84 2.59 -8.76
C LEU A 34 -14.97 1.69 -10.00
N VAL A 35 -15.99 1.94 -10.79
CA VAL A 35 -16.20 1.27 -12.09
C VAL A 35 -15.82 2.24 -13.19
N PRO A 36 -14.98 1.85 -14.17
CA PRO A 36 -14.63 2.70 -15.30
C PRO A 36 -15.82 2.90 -16.25
N ASP A 37 -15.94 4.09 -16.82
CA ASP A 37 -16.95 4.37 -17.85
C ASP A 37 -16.66 3.64 -19.17
N GLY A 38 -15.41 3.23 -19.38
CA GLY A 38 -14.98 2.49 -20.56
C GLY A 38 -13.49 2.14 -20.49
N GLY A 39 -13.03 1.37 -21.47
CA GLY A 39 -11.65 0.85 -21.49
C GLY A 39 -11.53 -0.51 -20.81
N GLU A 40 -10.30 -0.95 -20.61
CA GLU A 40 -9.98 -2.25 -20.03
C GLU A 40 -8.90 -2.11 -18.95
N ILE A 41 -9.10 -2.77 -17.81
CA ILE A 41 -8.09 -2.86 -16.75
C ILE A 41 -7.73 -4.33 -16.57
N LYS A 42 -6.46 -4.65 -16.78
CA LYS A 42 -5.91 -5.99 -16.54
C LYS A 42 -4.85 -5.94 -15.46
N LEU A 43 -4.94 -6.84 -14.50
CA LEU A 43 -3.93 -7.10 -13.49
C LEU A 43 -3.46 -8.54 -13.64
N PHE A 44 -2.14 -8.73 -13.74
CA PHE A 44 -1.53 -10.06 -13.94
C PHE A 44 -2.11 -10.80 -15.17
N GLY A 45 -2.46 -10.06 -16.24
CA GLY A 45 -3.04 -10.60 -17.49
C GLY A 45 -4.53 -10.97 -17.41
N ARG A 46 -5.21 -10.76 -16.27
CA ARG A 46 -6.62 -11.08 -16.04
C ARG A 46 -7.42 -9.81 -15.76
N ASP A 47 -8.73 -9.88 -15.91
CA ASP A 47 -9.62 -8.76 -15.58
C ASP A 47 -9.50 -8.36 -14.11
N TYR A 48 -9.48 -7.06 -13.81
CA TYR A 48 -9.32 -6.52 -12.46
C TYR A 48 -10.47 -6.89 -11.51
N THR A 49 -11.65 -7.27 -12.04
CA THR A 49 -12.82 -7.68 -11.24
C THR A 49 -12.72 -9.12 -10.75
N ASP A 50 -11.79 -9.91 -11.29
CA ASP A 50 -11.58 -11.30 -10.89
C ASP A 50 -11.19 -11.38 -9.40
N PRO A 51 -11.95 -12.12 -8.57
CA PRO A 51 -11.64 -12.24 -7.13
C PRO A 51 -10.22 -12.78 -6.87
N GLY A 52 -9.74 -13.72 -7.68
CA GLY A 52 -8.38 -14.27 -7.55
C GLY A 52 -7.26 -13.29 -7.90
N VAL A 53 -7.60 -12.21 -8.61
CA VAL A 53 -6.69 -11.09 -8.89
C VAL A 53 -6.70 -10.10 -7.73
N ARG A 54 -7.88 -9.76 -7.23
CA ARG A 54 -8.06 -8.73 -6.19
C ARG A 54 -7.40 -9.07 -4.87
N VAL A 55 -7.39 -10.34 -4.47
CA VAL A 55 -6.70 -10.79 -3.24
C VAL A 55 -5.18 -10.62 -3.31
N ARG A 56 -4.63 -10.39 -4.50
CA ARG A 56 -3.19 -10.17 -4.73
C ARG A 56 -2.81 -8.69 -4.81
N VAL A 57 -3.74 -7.79 -4.54
CA VAL A 57 -3.53 -6.34 -4.56
C VAL A 57 -3.68 -5.77 -3.16
N GLY A 58 -2.61 -5.19 -2.65
CA GLY A 58 -2.62 -4.37 -1.45
C GLY A 58 -2.69 -2.89 -1.82
N ALA A 59 -3.40 -2.08 -1.04
CA ALA A 59 -3.53 -0.66 -1.33
C ALA A 59 -3.54 0.20 -0.08
N LEU A 60 -2.87 1.34 -0.15
CA LEU A 60 -2.97 2.44 0.80
C LEU A 60 -3.40 3.69 0.01
N ILE A 61 -4.70 3.94 -0.04
CA ILE A 61 -5.29 5.10 -0.70
C ILE A 61 -5.89 5.99 0.38
N GLU A 62 -5.42 7.24 0.45
CA GLU A 62 -5.81 8.26 1.43
C GLU A 62 -5.38 7.90 2.87
N ASN A 63 -6.04 6.96 3.54
CA ASN A 63 -5.78 6.62 4.95
C ASN A 63 -5.82 5.10 5.18
N ALA A 64 -5.03 4.64 6.12
CA ALA A 64 -4.93 3.23 6.50
C ALA A 64 -6.19 2.65 7.20
N GLY A 65 -7.20 3.46 7.49
CA GLY A 65 -8.42 3.00 8.18
C GLY A 65 -8.20 2.46 9.60
N CYS A 66 -7.10 2.84 10.25
CA CYS A 66 -6.75 2.36 11.59
C CYS A 66 -7.61 2.98 12.69
N PHE A 67 -7.90 2.20 13.72
CA PHE A 67 -8.58 2.66 14.94
C PHE A 67 -7.57 3.39 15.84
N PRO A 68 -7.77 4.69 16.11
CA PRO A 68 -6.79 5.51 16.84
C PRO A 68 -6.51 5.04 18.27
N GLY A 69 -7.51 4.44 18.92
CA GLY A 69 -7.43 3.95 20.31
C GLY A 69 -6.77 2.58 20.46
N SER A 70 -6.67 1.81 19.37
CA SER A 70 -6.05 0.49 19.34
C SER A 70 -4.55 0.57 19.13
N SER A 71 -3.81 -0.46 19.55
CA SER A 71 -2.39 -0.57 19.24
C SER A 71 -2.15 -0.87 17.76
N VAL A 72 -0.91 -0.69 17.30
CA VAL A 72 -0.49 -1.08 15.95
C VAL A 72 -0.80 -2.55 15.71
N TYR A 73 -0.39 -3.42 16.65
CA TYR A 73 -0.68 -4.86 16.58
C TYR A 73 -2.18 -5.15 16.47
N GLN A 74 -3.02 -4.50 17.29
CA GLN A 74 -4.47 -4.71 17.26
C GLN A 74 -5.09 -4.29 15.92
N ASN A 75 -4.61 -3.21 15.33
CA ASN A 75 -5.06 -2.79 13.99
C ASN A 75 -4.69 -3.82 12.92
N LEU A 76 -3.46 -4.31 12.93
CA LEU A 76 -3.00 -5.34 12.00
C LEU A 76 -3.75 -6.67 12.21
N MET A 77 -3.99 -7.07 13.46
CA MET A 77 -4.78 -8.26 13.80
C MET A 77 -6.20 -8.19 13.25
N MET A 78 -6.88 -7.05 13.41
CA MET A 78 -8.21 -6.84 12.83
C MET A 78 -8.21 -7.02 11.31
N GLN A 79 -7.18 -6.51 10.64
CA GLN A 79 -7.05 -6.67 9.20
C GLN A 79 -6.75 -8.11 8.80
N CYS A 80 -5.90 -8.83 9.54
CA CYS A 80 -5.66 -10.26 9.33
C CYS A 80 -6.96 -11.07 9.42
N ILE A 81 -7.79 -10.78 10.42
CA ILE A 81 -9.11 -11.44 10.57
C ILE A 81 -10.01 -11.13 9.35
N ASN A 82 -10.06 -9.87 8.90
CA ASN A 82 -10.84 -9.48 7.73
C ASN A 82 -10.39 -10.17 6.45
N LEU A 83 -9.09 -10.41 6.32
CA LEU A 83 -8.48 -11.09 5.17
C LEU A 83 -8.54 -12.64 5.30
N GLY A 84 -8.93 -13.19 6.45
CA GLY A 84 -8.95 -14.62 6.69
C GLY A 84 -7.57 -15.25 6.83
N ILE A 85 -6.58 -14.48 7.32
CA ILE A 85 -5.19 -14.95 7.50
C ILE A 85 -5.12 -15.83 8.76
N GLU A 86 -4.83 -17.10 8.60
CA GLU A 86 -4.80 -18.08 9.70
C GLU A 86 -3.62 -17.85 10.65
N ASN A 87 -2.42 -17.57 10.11
CA ASN A 87 -1.19 -17.36 10.89
C ASN A 87 -0.95 -15.87 11.16
N ALA A 88 -1.95 -15.19 11.74
CA ALA A 88 -1.94 -13.72 11.89
C ALA A 88 -0.73 -13.19 12.65
N ASP A 89 -0.29 -13.86 13.73
CA ASP A 89 0.87 -13.41 14.53
C ASP A 89 2.18 -13.43 13.74
N GLU A 90 2.39 -14.45 12.94
CA GLU A 90 3.56 -14.58 12.08
C GLU A 90 3.55 -13.52 10.97
N GLU A 91 2.40 -13.35 10.35
CA GLU A 91 2.20 -12.37 9.29
C GLU A 91 2.37 -10.93 9.79
N ILE A 92 1.83 -10.60 10.97
CA ILE A 92 2.00 -9.30 11.61
C ILE A 92 3.49 -9.04 11.90
N ARG A 93 4.20 -10.04 12.41
CA ARG A 93 5.65 -9.91 12.67
C ARG A 93 6.40 -9.63 11.36
N ARG A 94 6.11 -10.39 10.30
CA ARG A 94 6.70 -10.21 8.97
C ARG A 94 6.50 -8.78 8.45
N VAL A 95 5.26 -8.29 8.42
CA VAL A 95 5.01 -6.95 7.87
C VAL A 95 5.58 -5.83 8.74
N LEU A 96 5.61 -5.98 10.07
CA LEU A 96 6.24 -5.01 10.97
C LEU A 96 7.75 -4.95 10.76
N GLU A 97 8.41 -6.09 10.53
CA GLU A 97 9.83 -6.15 10.19
C GLU A 97 10.12 -5.42 8.88
N ILE A 98 9.34 -5.68 7.82
CA ILE A 98 9.49 -4.99 6.52
C ILE A 98 9.40 -3.48 6.68
N VAL A 99 8.45 -2.98 7.46
CA VAL A 99 8.27 -1.54 7.64
C VAL A 99 9.06 -0.95 8.81
N ARG A 100 9.92 -1.75 9.48
CA ARG A 100 10.80 -1.35 10.60
C ARG A 100 10.00 -0.77 11.77
N MET A 101 8.98 -1.50 12.20
CA MET A 101 8.08 -1.11 13.28
C MET A 101 7.92 -2.19 14.37
N GLU A 102 8.83 -3.16 14.46
CA GLU A 102 8.78 -4.32 15.38
C GLU A 102 8.65 -3.88 16.84
N ASP A 103 9.46 -2.91 17.24
CA ASP A 103 9.47 -2.38 18.61
C ASP A 103 8.25 -1.53 18.95
N ASN A 104 7.43 -1.19 17.95
CA ASN A 104 6.32 -0.26 18.07
C ASN A 104 4.93 -0.95 18.05
N ALA A 105 4.88 -2.28 18.04
CA ALA A 105 3.64 -3.06 17.93
C ALA A 105 2.59 -2.69 18.98
N ASN A 106 3.01 -2.35 20.20
CA ASN A 106 2.13 -2.05 21.33
C ASN A 106 1.75 -0.56 21.47
N ILE A 107 2.31 0.32 20.64
CA ILE A 107 2.00 1.75 20.67
C ILE A 107 0.59 1.97 20.10
N LYS A 108 -0.20 2.84 20.73
CA LYS A 108 -1.52 3.24 20.20
C LYS A 108 -1.34 4.05 18.91
N PHE A 109 -2.14 3.75 17.89
CA PHE A 109 -2.06 4.39 16.58
C PHE A 109 -2.13 5.93 16.66
N LYS A 110 -2.98 6.48 17.55
CA LYS A 110 -3.08 7.93 17.77
C LYS A 110 -1.78 8.58 18.23
N SER A 111 -0.90 7.84 18.89
CA SER A 111 0.40 8.32 19.41
C SER A 111 1.54 8.19 18.40
N CYS A 112 1.28 7.60 17.24
CA CYS A 112 2.27 7.45 16.17
C CYS A 112 2.52 8.77 15.45
N SER A 113 3.77 9.04 15.07
CA SER A 113 4.13 10.14 14.17
C SER A 113 3.52 9.94 12.77
N LEU A 114 3.57 10.95 11.92
CA LEU A 114 3.10 10.83 10.53
C LEU A 114 3.84 9.70 9.79
N GLY A 115 5.17 9.67 9.86
CA GLY A 115 5.98 8.62 9.22
C GLY A 115 5.69 7.22 9.76
N MET A 116 5.42 7.08 11.07
CA MET A 116 4.96 5.80 11.64
C MET A 116 3.60 5.41 11.08
N LYS A 117 2.65 6.33 10.98
CA LYS A 117 1.31 6.07 10.41
C LYS A 117 1.38 5.64 8.96
N GLN A 118 2.23 6.27 8.16
CA GLN A 118 2.47 5.87 6.77
C GLN A 118 3.03 4.44 6.68
N ARG A 119 4.04 4.11 7.48
CA ARG A 119 4.62 2.77 7.54
C ARG A 119 3.61 1.71 7.99
N ILE A 120 2.78 2.03 8.99
CA ILE A 120 1.68 1.14 9.42
C ILE A 120 0.67 0.93 8.29
N GLY A 121 0.32 1.97 7.54
CA GLY A 121 -0.54 1.86 6.37
C GLY A 121 0.02 0.91 5.31
N ILE A 122 1.33 0.99 5.05
CA ILE A 122 2.02 0.06 4.16
C ILE A 122 2.00 -1.36 4.74
N ALA A 123 2.25 -1.54 6.03
CA ALA A 123 2.15 -2.85 6.69
C ALA A 123 0.75 -3.46 6.53
N MET A 124 -0.31 -2.66 6.73
CA MET A 124 -1.70 -3.08 6.49
C MET A 124 -1.94 -3.55 5.06
N ALA A 125 -1.37 -2.84 4.08
CA ALA A 125 -1.50 -3.16 2.67
C ALA A 125 -0.65 -4.36 2.23
N LEU A 126 0.40 -4.72 2.98
CA LEU A 126 1.28 -5.87 2.73
C LEU A 126 0.74 -7.19 3.32
N LEU A 127 -0.28 -7.14 4.18
CA LEU A 127 -0.88 -8.35 4.74
C LEU A 127 -1.45 -9.25 3.64
N GLY A 128 -1.17 -10.54 3.73
CA GLY A 128 -1.58 -11.54 2.73
C GLY A 128 -0.66 -11.61 1.52
N ASP A 129 0.53 -11.04 1.58
CA ASP A 129 1.59 -11.13 0.57
C ASP A 129 1.15 -10.73 -0.84
N PRO A 130 0.72 -9.47 -1.04
CA PRO A 130 0.23 -9.01 -2.34
C PRO A 130 1.35 -8.99 -3.39
N ALA A 131 1.00 -9.29 -4.65
CA ALA A 131 1.92 -9.17 -5.78
C ALA A 131 1.99 -7.75 -6.36
N LEU A 132 0.99 -6.91 -6.04
CA LEU A 132 0.94 -5.48 -6.39
C LEU A 132 0.56 -4.66 -5.16
N LEU A 133 1.35 -3.65 -4.87
CA LEU A 133 1.11 -2.67 -3.82
C LEU A 133 0.85 -1.30 -4.46
N ILE A 134 -0.28 -0.66 -4.13
CA ILE A 134 -0.67 0.66 -4.62
C ILE A 134 -0.61 1.65 -3.46
N LEU A 135 0.15 2.72 -3.62
CA LEU A 135 0.42 3.71 -2.57
C LEU A 135 0.13 5.13 -3.07
N ASP A 136 -0.88 5.76 -2.49
CA ASP A 136 -1.21 7.15 -2.78
C ASP A 136 -0.37 8.09 -1.89
N GLU A 137 0.55 8.86 -2.52
CA GLU A 137 1.38 9.88 -1.88
C GLU A 137 2.13 9.40 -0.61
N PRO A 138 2.82 8.24 -0.59
CA PRO A 138 3.34 7.61 0.64
C PRO A 138 4.44 8.41 1.33
N ILE A 139 5.08 9.37 0.64
CA ILE A 139 6.16 10.21 1.18
C ILE A 139 5.69 11.63 1.52
N ASN A 140 4.43 11.96 1.25
CA ASN A 140 3.91 13.32 1.44
C ASN A 140 3.93 13.73 2.94
N GLY A 141 4.49 14.91 3.22
CA GLY A 141 4.57 15.46 4.58
C GLY A 141 5.64 14.82 5.48
N LEU A 142 6.47 13.92 4.95
CA LEU A 142 7.60 13.37 5.69
C LEU A 142 8.80 14.34 5.66
N ASP A 143 9.60 14.30 6.72
CA ASP A 143 10.92 14.92 6.74
C ASP A 143 11.92 14.13 5.88
N THR A 144 13.13 14.67 5.72
CA THR A 144 14.17 14.07 4.87
C THR A 144 14.54 12.65 5.30
N ASP A 145 14.62 12.40 6.61
CA ASP A 145 14.96 11.07 7.13
C ASP A 145 13.80 10.09 6.93
N GLY A 146 12.57 10.54 7.13
CA GLY A 146 11.36 9.76 6.85
C GLY A 146 11.23 9.40 5.37
N MET A 147 11.51 10.34 4.47
CA MET A 147 11.51 10.07 3.02
C MET A 147 12.58 9.05 2.63
N ARG A 148 13.80 9.17 3.19
CA ARG A 148 14.89 8.21 2.95
C ARG A 148 14.50 6.81 3.43
N MET A 149 14.01 6.70 4.66
CA MET A 149 13.56 5.43 5.23
C MET A 149 12.43 4.80 4.40
N MET A 150 11.46 5.59 3.98
CA MET A 150 10.36 5.12 3.13
C MET A 150 10.88 4.57 1.80
N ARG A 151 11.81 5.26 1.16
CA ARG A 151 12.45 4.82 -0.09
C ARG A 151 13.16 3.48 0.09
N GLU A 152 13.91 3.31 1.18
CA GLU A 152 14.58 2.04 1.50
C GLU A 152 13.59 0.89 1.71
N ILE A 153 12.48 1.12 2.42
CA ILE A 153 11.40 0.14 2.61
C ILE A 153 10.79 -0.27 1.26
N LEU A 154 10.48 0.68 0.38
CA LEU A 154 9.88 0.39 -0.92
C LEU A 154 10.84 -0.39 -1.84
N LEU A 155 12.13 -0.09 -1.79
CA LEU A 155 13.16 -0.87 -2.49
C LEU A 155 13.23 -2.30 -1.96
N ASP A 156 13.23 -2.46 -0.63
CA ASP A 156 13.25 -3.76 0.03
C ASP A 156 12.03 -4.62 -0.36
N ILE A 157 10.82 -4.04 -0.31
CA ILE A 157 9.56 -4.68 -0.75
C ILE A 157 9.67 -5.20 -2.18
N THR A 158 10.28 -4.43 -3.08
CA THR A 158 10.39 -4.81 -4.49
C THR A 158 11.49 -5.85 -4.71
N GLN A 159 12.68 -5.65 -4.13
CA GLN A 159 13.87 -6.46 -4.40
C GLN A 159 13.87 -7.80 -3.66
N ASN A 160 13.44 -7.80 -2.40
CA ASN A 160 13.53 -8.98 -1.53
C ASN A 160 12.21 -9.74 -1.42
N TYR A 161 11.06 -9.07 -1.61
CA TYR A 161 9.74 -9.69 -1.56
C TYR A 161 9.08 -9.81 -2.94
N GLY A 162 9.71 -9.27 -4.01
CA GLY A 162 9.24 -9.41 -5.39
C GLY A 162 7.90 -8.72 -5.69
N CYS A 163 7.41 -7.86 -4.78
CA CYS A 163 6.17 -7.14 -4.95
C CYS A 163 6.34 -5.98 -5.94
N THR A 164 5.43 -5.83 -6.87
CA THR A 164 5.37 -4.66 -7.76
C THR A 164 4.77 -3.49 -6.99
N VAL A 165 5.34 -2.30 -7.10
CA VAL A 165 4.86 -1.11 -6.37
C VAL A 165 4.46 -0.03 -7.35
N LEU A 166 3.20 0.42 -7.27
CA LEU A 166 2.67 1.60 -7.96
C LEU A 166 2.56 2.75 -6.95
N ILE A 167 3.26 3.85 -7.20
CA ILE A 167 3.27 5.02 -6.32
C ILE A 167 2.72 6.21 -7.07
N SER A 168 1.68 6.86 -6.54
CA SER A 168 1.33 8.20 -7.00
C SER A 168 2.16 9.26 -6.29
N SER A 169 2.52 10.31 -6.99
CA SER A 169 3.17 11.49 -6.42
C SER A 169 2.86 12.74 -7.25
N HIS A 170 2.83 13.88 -6.58
CA HIS A 170 2.81 15.19 -7.21
C HIS A 170 4.21 15.83 -7.23
N ILE A 171 5.21 15.21 -6.62
CA ILE A 171 6.59 15.69 -6.49
C ILE A 171 7.49 14.84 -7.39
N LEU A 172 8.23 15.51 -8.28
CA LEU A 172 9.37 14.94 -9.00
C LEU A 172 10.59 15.08 -8.08
N GLY A 173 11.00 14.00 -7.44
CA GLY A 173 12.15 14.03 -6.55
C GLY A 173 12.96 12.74 -6.54
#